data_b8e2196a3a00f17e71e69752c4007820
#
_entry.id   b8e2196a3a00f17e71e69752c4007820
#
_cell.length_a   1.000
_cell.length_b   1.000
_cell.length_c   1.000
_cell.angle_alpha   90.00
_cell.angle_beta   90.00
_cell.angle_gamma   90.00
#
_symmetry.space_group_name_H-M   'P 1'
#
loop_
_entity.id
_entity.type
_entity.pdbx_description
1 polymer ?
#
loop_
_entity_poly.entity_id
_entity_poly.type
_entity_poly.pdbx_seq_one_letter_code
_entity_poly.pdbx_strand_id
1 'polypeptide(L)'
;QDGLKHCTIRRLPHQTLHATQGKIGQNREKQMDWRTKILNPTPLARSDYRSLATPTYRGSTVVFETQSSVTDDWEQSKNGYSYGLYGTPTTLELAGRIAALEKAYSTFIVPGGQAAIALVYLACCTSGGHALVPHSAYGPNREMADGLLRRLGIKVEPYDPMIGAGIGELITDTTQLIWCESPGSVTMEVQDVPAIVAAAHARGVLVALDNTYAAGVLFDAFAHDVDISIQALTKYVGGHSDLLLGSVSVRDDGSYATIGPVHKQLGLAVSPDDCSLALRGLQTLAVRLEQLQSSTLIVAKWLAQQPCIETVFHPAFPSCPGHLYWKRDFTGSASVFSFLFKDNISAQQVTGFLEALVVFKLGLSWGGVTSLAVVYPALDRSGQDFGGRLVRLNIGLEAPDDLVDDLQNAILTGLK
;
A
#
# COMPACT_ATOMS: atom_id res chain seq x y z
N GLN A 1 -59.04 36.80 -17.68
CA GLN A 1 -59.24 37.12 -16.27
C GLN A 1 -58.68 35.97 -15.48
N ASP A 2 -57.61 36.27 -14.74
CA ASP A 2 -57.15 35.66 -13.49
C ASP A 2 -55.65 35.36 -13.52
N GLY A 3 -54.86 36.17 -12.91
CA GLY A 3 -54.56 36.09 -11.52
C GLY A 3 -53.19 35.47 -11.30
N LEU A 4 -52.09 36.05 -11.90
CA LEU A 4 -50.70 35.69 -11.56
C LEU A 4 -50.31 36.28 -10.21
N LYS A 5 -50.24 35.45 -9.18
CA LYS A 5 -49.67 35.83 -7.88
C LYS A 5 -48.12 35.88 -7.96
N HIS A 6 -47.58 37.06 -7.80
CA HIS A 6 -46.15 37.31 -7.66
C HIS A 6 -45.63 36.67 -6.36
N CYS A 7 -44.72 35.72 -6.51
CA CYS A 7 -43.95 35.18 -5.40
C CYS A 7 -42.70 36.05 -5.18
N THR A 8 -42.75 36.88 -4.15
CA THR A 8 -41.63 37.77 -3.77
C THR A 8 -40.62 36.99 -2.95
N ILE A 9 -39.49 36.67 -3.56
CA ILE A 9 -38.38 36.06 -2.84
C ILE A 9 -37.68 37.14 -2.01
N ARG A 10 -37.84 37.09 -0.69
CA ARG A 10 -37.03 37.90 0.25
C ARG A 10 -35.59 37.47 0.21
N ARG A 11 -34.67 38.35 -0.21
CA ARG A 11 -33.21 38.16 -0.06
C ARG A 11 -32.85 38.20 1.44
N LEU A 12 -32.39 37.11 1.98
CA LEU A 12 -31.72 37.05 3.29
C LEU A 12 -30.27 37.53 3.16
N PRO A 13 -29.67 38.17 4.17
CA PRO A 13 -28.33 38.75 4.06
C PRO A 13 -27.26 37.67 3.94
N HIS A 14 -26.30 37.88 3.04
CA HIS A 14 -25.27 36.98 2.57
C HIS A 14 -24.27 36.43 3.64
N GLN A 15 -24.30 36.89 4.88
CA GLN A 15 -23.30 36.52 5.88
C GLN A 15 -23.62 35.29 6.73
N THR A 16 -24.86 34.81 6.75
CA THR A 16 -25.27 33.65 7.61
C THR A 16 -25.27 32.30 6.87
N LEU A 17 -25.19 32.31 5.54
CA LEU A 17 -25.23 31.06 4.73
C LEU A 17 -23.87 30.32 4.65
N HIS A 18 -22.76 31.05 4.74
CA HIS A 18 -21.43 30.39 4.63
C HIS A 18 -21.02 29.59 5.86
N ALA A 19 -21.44 30.01 7.06
CA ALA A 19 -21.07 29.30 8.30
C ALA A 19 -21.86 27.99 8.53
N THR A 20 -23.10 27.91 8.00
CA THR A 20 -23.95 26.73 8.13
C THR A 20 -23.67 25.69 7.04
N GLN A 21 -23.30 26.10 5.84
CA GLN A 21 -22.91 25.19 4.76
C GLN A 21 -21.58 24.47 5.06
N GLY A 22 -20.60 25.15 5.68
CA GLY A 22 -19.34 24.57 6.07
C GLY A 22 -19.48 23.44 7.10
N LYS A 23 -20.35 23.59 8.10
CA LYS A 23 -20.58 22.57 9.14
C LYS A 23 -21.40 21.37 8.64
N ILE A 24 -22.33 21.58 7.71
CA ILE A 24 -23.11 20.49 7.10
C ILE A 24 -22.25 19.71 6.11
N GLY A 25 -21.34 20.36 5.39
CA GLY A 25 -20.36 19.73 4.49
C GLY A 25 -19.39 18.84 5.24
N GLN A 26 -18.75 19.35 6.29
CA GLN A 26 -17.78 18.61 7.09
C GLN A 26 -18.36 17.37 7.79
N ASN A 27 -19.63 17.41 8.24
CA ASN A 27 -20.27 16.23 8.84
C ASN A 27 -20.69 15.19 7.79
N ARG A 28 -21.01 15.57 6.56
CA ARG A 28 -21.29 14.61 5.47
C ARG A 28 -20.01 13.94 4.96
N GLU A 29 -18.90 14.66 4.87
CA GLU A 29 -17.60 14.09 4.46
C GLU A 29 -17.08 13.05 5.43
N LYS A 30 -17.34 13.18 6.74
CA LYS A 30 -16.96 12.18 7.76
C LYS A 30 -17.71 10.84 7.64
N GLN A 31 -18.88 10.84 6.98
CA GLN A 31 -19.72 9.63 6.83
C GLN A 31 -19.67 9.01 5.44
N MET A 32 -19.00 9.65 4.47
CA MET A 32 -18.90 9.08 3.12
C MET A 32 -18.04 7.83 3.10
N ASP A 33 -18.49 6.82 2.34
CA ASP A 33 -17.72 5.62 2.01
C ASP A 33 -16.41 6.00 1.29
N TRP A 34 -15.35 5.22 1.51
CA TRP A 34 -14.04 5.47 0.90
C TRP A 34 -14.09 5.48 -0.64
N ARG A 35 -14.97 4.67 -1.25
CA ARG A 35 -15.16 4.63 -2.71
C ARG A 35 -15.63 5.98 -3.25
N THR A 36 -16.47 6.67 -2.49
CA THR A 36 -16.91 8.03 -2.85
C THR A 36 -15.82 9.06 -2.61
N LYS A 37 -15.08 8.94 -1.51
CA LYS A 37 -13.99 9.89 -1.18
C LYS A 37 -12.89 9.92 -2.22
N ILE A 38 -12.44 8.76 -2.72
CA ILE A 38 -11.36 8.68 -3.72
C ILE A 38 -11.75 9.24 -5.10
N LEU A 39 -13.05 9.37 -5.38
CA LEU A 39 -13.55 9.96 -6.64
C LEU A 39 -13.73 11.47 -6.57
N ASN A 40 -13.81 12.03 -5.37
CA ASN A 40 -14.00 13.47 -5.21
C ASN A 40 -12.65 14.19 -5.12
N PRO A 41 -12.41 15.21 -5.94
CA PRO A 41 -11.19 16.00 -5.85
C PRO A 41 -11.14 16.77 -4.53
N THR A 42 -9.97 16.80 -3.91
CA THR A 42 -9.70 17.71 -2.78
C THR A 42 -9.78 19.15 -3.26
N PRO A 43 -10.41 20.08 -2.52
CA PRO A 43 -10.50 21.46 -2.95
C PRO A 43 -9.11 22.09 -3.11
N LEU A 44 -8.69 22.32 -4.36
CA LEU A 44 -7.55 23.19 -4.65
C LEU A 44 -7.96 24.63 -4.36
N ALA A 45 -7.10 25.36 -3.64
CA ALA A 45 -7.37 26.77 -3.36
C ALA A 45 -7.38 27.56 -4.66
N ARG A 46 -8.54 28.17 -4.99
CA ARG A 46 -8.77 29.15 -6.04
C ARG A 46 -8.65 28.68 -7.49
N SER A 47 -9.78 28.27 -8.07
CA SER A 47 -10.05 28.39 -9.50
C SER A 47 -11.53 28.69 -9.70
N ASP A 48 -11.87 29.48 -10.72
CA ASP A 48 -13.24 29.85 -11.06
C ASP A 48 -14.05 28.70 -11.65
N TYR A 49 -13.39 27.55 -11.94
CA TYR A 49 -14.01 26.31 -12.40
C TYR A 49 -13.37 25.11 -11.73
N ARG A 50 -14.09 24.00 -11.67
CA ARG A 50 -13.61 22.70 -11.21
C ARG A 50 -13.63 21.69 -12.36
N SER A 51 -12.47 21.15 -12.72
CA SER A 51 -12.41 19.95 -13.54
C SER A 51 -12.68 18.71 -12.68
N LEU A 52 -13.34 17.68 -13.22
CA LEU A 52 -13.44 16.38 -12.58
C LEU A 52 -12.09 15.65 -12.56
N ALA A 53 -11.27 15.85 -13.58
CA ALA A 53 -9.89 15.37 -13.60
C ALA A 53 -8.98 16.38 -12.91
N THR A 54 -8.09 15.91 -12.05
CA THR A 54 -7.04 16.73 -11.43
C THR A 54 -6.05 17.19 -12.51
N PRO A 55 -5.80 18.48 -12.66
CA PRO A 55 -4.78 18.98 -13.59
C PRO A 55 -3.39 18.47 -13.22
N THR A 56 -2.53 18.23 -14.21
CA THR A 56 -1.12 17.91 -13.99
C THR A 56 -0.29 19.19 -13.93
N TYR A 57 0.13 19.55 -12.73
CA TYR A 57 1.00 20.70 -12.48
C TYR A 57 2.46 20.27 -12.48
N ARG A 58 3.21 20.67 -13.53
CA ARG A 58 4.66 20.50 -13.60
C ARG A 58 5.32 21.80 -13.17
N GLY A 59 6.33 21.69 -12.28
CA GLY A 59 7.06 22.88 -11.85
C GLY A 59 8.06 22.56 -10.74
N SER A 60 9.16 23.29 -10.74
CA SER A 60 10.15 23.30 -9.66
C SER A 60 10.08 24.59 -8.86
N THR A 61 10.13 25.72 -9.56
CA THR A 61 10.20 27.05 -8.97
C THR A 61 8.80 27.66 -8.80
N VAL A 62 8.57 28.24 -7.62
CA VAL A 62 7.39 29.01 -7.28
C VAL A 62 7.77 30.50 -7.27
N VAL A 63 6.90 31.36 -7.81
CA VAL A 63 7.09 32.80 -7.81
C VAL A 63 6.25 33.41 -6.70
N PHE A 64 6.86 34.30 -5.92
CA PHE A 64 6.23 35.02 -4.82
C PHE A 64 5.98 36.49 -5.20
N GLU A 65 4.90 37.05 -4.72
CA GLU A 65 4.54 38.46 -5.05
C GLU A 65 5.40 39.47 -4.26
N THR A 66 5.85 39.12 -3.06
CA THR A 66 6.64 40.01 -2.18
C THR A 66 7.81 39.25 -1.56
N GLN A 67 8.87 40.00 -1.20
CA GLN A 67 10.02 39.42 -0.49
C GLN A 67 9.62 38.81 0.85
N SER A 68 8.64 39.36 1.55
CA SER A 68 8.16 38.84 2.83
C SER A 68 7.38 37.53 2.73
N SER A 69 6.89 37.18 1.54
CA SER A 69 6.18 35.92 1.29
C SER A 69 7.11 34.78 0.85
N VAL A 70 8.38 35.08 0.56
CA VAL A 70 9.36 34.05 0.17
C VAL A 70 9.64 33.10 1.34
N THR A 71 9.39 31.81 1.12
CA THR A 71 9.59 30.76 2.12
C THR A 71 10.14 29.50 1.48
N ASP A 72 10.91 28.70 2.22
CA ASP A 72 11.37 27.34 1.88
C ASP A 72 10.70 26.30 2.81
N ASP A 73 9.46 26.55 3.16
CA ASP A 73 8.70 25.66 4.03
C ASP A 73 8.26 24.42 3.27
N TRP A 74 8.58 23.23 3.80
CA TRP A 74 8.18 21.95 3.22
C TRP A 74 6.72 21.56 3.54
N GLU A 75 6.11 22.18 4.53
CA GLU A 75 4.72 21.93 4.94
C GLU A 75 3.71 22.61 3.99
N GLN A 76 3.82 22.35 2.70
CA GLN A 76 3.02 23.04 1.66
C GLN A 76 1.52 22.86 1.82
N SER A 77 1.07 21.74 2.38
CA SER A 77 -0.35 21.51 2.69
C SER A 77 -0.89 22.47 3.76
N LYS A 78 -0.02 22.98 4.65
CA LYS A 78 -0.35 23.94 5.70
C LYS A 78 -0.08 25.39 5.27
N ASN A 79 1.03 25.62 4.62
CA ASN A 79 1.58 26.99 4.42
C ASN A 79 1.60 27.44 2.96
N GLY A 80 1.15 26.60 2.01
CA GLY A 80 1.12 26.90 0.58
C GLY A 80 2.41 26.49 -0.15
N TYR A 81 2.41 26.61 -1.48
CA TYR A 81 3.49 26.13 -2.33
C TYR A 81 4.72 27.03 -2.20
N SER A 82 5.86 26.41 -1.88
CA SER A 82 7.15 27.07 -1.74
C SER A 82 8.16 26.60 -2.79
N TYR A 83 8.24 25.29 -3.04
CA TYR A 83 9.14 24.71 -4.01
C TYR A 83 8.67 23.31 -4.46
N GLY A 84 8.83 23.00 -5.75
CA GLY A 84 8.34 21.75 -6.34
C GLY A 84 8.97 20.46 -5.77
N LEU A 85 10.13 20.56 -5.09
CA LEU A 85 10.75 19.45 -4.37
C LEU A 85 9.81 18.85 -3.31
N TYR A 86 9.01 19.69 -2.67
CA TYR A 86 8.11 19.28 -1.59
C TYR A 86 6.72 18.85 -2.09
N GLY A 87 6.51 18.89 -3.38
CA GLY A 87 5.30 18.50 -4.07
C GLY A 87 4.70 19.64 -4.91
N THR A 88 3.99 19.23 -5.93
CA THR A 88 3.13 20.11 -6.76
C THR A 88 1.67 19.94 -6.32
N PRO A 89 0.74 20.77 -6.79
CA PRO A 89 -0.70 20.55 -6.55
C PRO A 89 -1.17 19.13 -6.87
N THR A 90 -0.65 18.51 -7.94
CA THR A 90 -0.99 17.14 -8.32
C THR A 90 -0.47 16.11 -7.31
N THR A 91 0.75 16.30 -6.80
CA THR A 91 1.34 15.44 -5.76
C THR A 91 0.55 15.52 -4.46
N LEU A 92 0.19 16.76 -4.03
CA LEU A 92 -0.55 16.96 -2.78
C LEU A 92 -2.01 16.48 -2.89
N GLU A 93 -2.62 16.55 -4.07
CA GLU A 93 -3.93 15.93 -4.31
C GLU A 93 -3.86 14.40 -4.16
N LEU A 94 -2.85 13.75 -4.73
CA LEU A 94 -2.63 12.31 -4.55
C LEU A 94 -2.42 11.97 -3.08
N ALA A 95 -1.54 12.72 -2.38
CA ALA A 95 -1.28 12.54 -0.96
C ALA A 95 -2.56 12.64 -0.12
N GLY A 96 -3.39 13.67 -0.38
CA GLY A 96 -4.67 13.86 0.30
C GLY A 96 -5.66 12.72 0.06
N ARG A 97 -5.71 12.17 -1.17
CA ARG A 97 -6.58 11.03 -1.47
C ARG A 97 -6.10 9.73 -0.83
N ILE A 98 -4.79 9.47 -0.80
CA ILE A 98 -4.23 8.32 -0.08
C ILE A 98 -4.47 8.45 1.42
N ALA A 99 -4.24 9.65 2.00
CA ALA A 99 -4.55 9.89 3.40
C ALA A 99 -6.04 9.63 3.72
N ALA A 100 -6.95 10.09 2.87
CA ALA A 100 -8.38 9.84 3.02
C ALA A 100 -8.75 8.35 2.86
N LEU A 101 -8.06 7.63 1.98
CA LEU A 101 -8.24 6.20 1.75
C LEU A 101 -7.87 5.39 3.00
N GLU A 102 -6.70 5.66 3.57
CA GLU A 102 -6.16 4.98 4.75
C GLU A 102 -6.68 5.55 6.08
N LYS A 103 -7.44 6.66 6.06
CA LYS A 103 -7.86 7.43 7.24
C LYS A 103 -6.68 7.99 8.04
N ALA A 104 -5.59 8.29 7.35
CA ALA A 104 -4.38 8.84 7.91
C ALA A 104 -4.50 10.32 8.27
N TYR A 105 -3.65 10.80 9.19
CA TYR A 105 -3.49 12.22 9.47
C TYR A 105 -2.90 12.96 8.26
N SER A 106 -1.86 12.39 7.64
CA SER A 106 -1.19 12.92 6.45
C SER A 106 -0.45 11.82 5.69
N THR A 107 -0.09 12.09 4.43
CA THR A 107 0.64 11.17 3.58
C THR A 107 1.74 11.90 2.80
N PHE A 108 2.91 11.29 2.71
CA PHE A 108 4.01 11.69 1.83
C PHE A 108 4.06 10.75 0.62
N ILE A 109 4.19 11.32 -0.58
CA ILE A 109 4.40 10.55 -1.80
C ILE A 109 5.90 10.48 -2.11
N VAL A 110 6.36 9.28 -2.46
CA VAL A 110 7.78 8.97 -2.68
C VAL A 110 7.98 8.18 -3.99
N PRO A 111 9.21 8.13 -4.55
CA PRO A 111 9.47 7.57 -5.89
C PRO A 111 9.20 6.06 -6.02
N GLY A 112 8.88 5.35 -4.96
CA GLY A 112 8.56 3.92 -4.99
C GLY A 112 8.42 3.32 -3.60
N GLY A 113 7.94 2.08 -3.52
CA GLY A 113 7.82 1.36 -2.23
C GLY A 113 9.15 1.24 -1.50
N GLN A 114 10.25 0.98 -2.21
CA GLN A 114 11.58 0.92 -1.61
C GLN A 114 12.03 2.25 -1.01
N ALA A 115 11.67 3.37 -1.65
CA ALA A 115 11.92 4.70 -1.09
C ALA A 115 11.06 4.97 0.16
N ALA A 116 9.82 4.43 0.21
CA ALA A 116 8.99 4.50 1.41
C ALA A 116 9.63 3.74 2.58
N ILE A 117 10.10 2.51 2.34
CA ILE A 117 10.82 1.71 3.32
C ILE A 117 12.05 2.46 3.85
N ALA A 118 12.88 2.98 2.93
CA ALA A 118 14.09 3.73 3.29
C ALA A 118 13.77 4.97 4.12
N LEU A 119 12.77 5.75 3.72
CA LEU A 119 12.36 6.96 4.43
C LEU A 119 11.96 6.65 5.88
N VAL A 120 11.15 5.59 6.10
CA VAL A 120 10.71 5.21 7.44
C VAL A 120 11.88 4.83 8.32
N TYR A 121 12.79 3.95 7.87
CA TYR A 121 13.96 3.58 8.66
C TYR A 121 14.87 4.78 8.97
N LEU A 122 15.15 5.63 7.98
CA LEU A 122 16.03 6.78 8.15
C LEU A 122 15.42 7.90 9.01
N ALA A 123 14.10 7.97 9.08
CA ALA A 123 13.39 8.93 9.93
C ALA A 123 13.22 8.42 11.36
N CYS A 124 12.99 7.12 11.54
CA CYS A 124 12.65 6.55 12.85
C CYS A 124 13.86 5.95 13.59
N CYS A 125 14.95 5.62 12.86
CA CYS A 125 16.12 4.98 13.47
C CYS A 125 17.36 5.86 13.39
N THR A 126 18.14 5.88 14.47
CA THR A 126 19.41 6.60 14.58
C THR A 126 20.59 5.62 14.61
N SER A 127 21.81 6.12 14.39
CA SER A 127 23.02 5.29 14.54
C SER A 127 23.12 4.75 15.98
N GLY A 128 23.38 3.46 16.12
CA GLY A 128 23.31 2.71 17.37
C GLY A 128 21.90 2.21 17.71
N GLY A 129 20.88 2.59 16.95
CA GLY A 129 19.51 2.12 17.14
C GLY A 129 19.28 0.71 16.61
N HIS A 130 18.15 0.13 17.05
CA HIS A 130 17.72 -1.21 16.71
C HIS A 130 16.30 -1.19 16.12
N ALA A 131 16.06 -2.05 15.13
CA ALA A 131 14.74 -2.30 14.58
C ALA A 131 14.50 -3.82 14.43
N LEU A 132 13.22 -4.19 14.44
CA LEU A 132 12.76 -5.57 14.22
C LEU A 132 12.03 -5.65 12.88
N VAL A 133 12.27 -6.71 12.10
CA VAL A 133 11.63 -6.95 10.79
C VAL A 133 11.17 -8.41 10.69
N PRO A 134 9.96 -8.73 10.15
CA PRO A 134 9.54 -10.14 10.07
C PRO A 134 10.37 -10.88 9.02
N HIS A 135 10.63 -12.17 9.26
CA HIS A 135 11.30 -13.04 8.27
C HIS A 135 10.55 -13.06 6.93
N SER A 136 9.23 -12.83 6.95
CA SER A 136 8.37 -12.78 5.78
C SER A 136 8.35 -11.45 5.04
N ALA A 137 9.15 -10.46 5.46
CA ALA A 137 9.22 -9.16 4.80
C ALA A 137 9.73 -9.26 3.35
N TYR A 138 9.34 -8.27 2.56
CA TYR A 138 9.80 -8.07 1.19
C TYR A 138 11.33 -8.12 1.11
N GLY A 139 11.87 -8.94 0.18
CA GLY A 139 13.31 -9.20 0.10
C GLY A 139 14.19 -7.95 0.11
N PRO A 140 13.92 -6.92 -0.72
CA PRO A 140 14.68 -5.68 -0.71
C PRO A 140 14.66 -4.88 0.60
N ASN A 141 13.63 -5.06 1.48
CA ASN A 141 13.68 -4.51 2.83
C ASN A 141 14.81 -5.17 3.63
N ARG A 142 14.90 -6.49 3.57
CA ARG A 142 15.97 -7.25 4.24
C ARG A 142 17.35 -6.96 3.66
N GLU A 143 17.46 -6.88 2.33
CA GLU A 143 18.72 -6.47 1.68
C GLU A 143 19.18 -5.09 2.15
N MET A 144 18.25 -4.14 2.34
CA MET A 144 18.57 -2.82 2.88
C MET A 144 19.01 -2.91 4.35
N ALA A 145 18.38 -3.76 5.15
CA ALA A 145 18.76 -4.00 6.54
C ALA A 145 20.22 -4.47 6.64
N ASP A 146 20.59 -5.49 5.85
CA ASP A 146 21.92 -6.08 5.84
C ASP A 146 22.98 -5.21 5.13
N GLY A 147 22.55 -4.35 4.24
CA GLY A 147 23.40 -3.47 3.43
C GLY A 147 23.52 -2.06 4.00
N LEU A 148 22.60 -1.20 3.58
CA LEU A 148 22.64 0.26 3.85
C LEU A 148 22.48 0.55 5.36
N LEU A 149 21.47 0.00 6.02
CA LEU A 149 21.15 0.33 7.41
C LEU A 149 22.27 -0.11 8.35
N ARG A 150 22.84 -1.30 8.14
CA ARG A 150 24.00 -1.77 8.89
C ARG A 150 25.21 -0.83 8.74
N ARG A 151 25.46 -0.30 7.53
CA ARG A 151 26.54 0.67 7.28
C ARG A 151 26.33 2.01 8.00
N LEU A 152 25.06 2.37 8.25
CA LEU A 152 24.69 3.57 9.01
C LEU A 152 24.68 3.32 10.52
N GLY A 153 25.03 2.11 10.96
CA GLY A 153 25.07 1.74 12.37
C GLY A 153 23.70 1.40 12.96
N ILE A 154 22.69 1.14 12.10
CA ILE A 154 21.35 0.68 12.52
C ILE A 154 21.36 -0.84 12.49
N LYS A 155 21.07 -1.48 13.62
CA LYS A 155 20.91 -2.93 13.71
C LYS A 155 19.45 -3.30 13.37
N VAL A 156 19.24 -4.16 12.39
CA VAL A 156 17.91 -4.70 12.08
C VAL A 156 17.93 -6.21 12.32
N GLU A 157 17.02 -6.69 13.16
CA GLU A 157 16.96 -8.08 13.58
C GLU A 157 15.66 -8.75 13.09
N PRO A 158 15.74 -9.92 12.44
CA PRO A 158 14.55 -10.60 11.95
C PRO A 158 13.79 -11.29 13.08
N TYR A 159 12.46 -11.37 12.95
CA TYR A 159 11.58 -12.08 13.88
C TYR A 159 10.59 -13.01 13.17
N ASP A 160 10.06 -13.99 13.90
CA ASP A 160 9.00 -14.88 13.41
C ASP A 160 7.72 -14.08 13.17
N PRO A 161 7.15 -14.03 11.94
CA PRO A 161 5.91 -13.29 11.66
C PRO A 161 4.72 -13.75 12.52
N MET A 162 4.76 -14.96 13.07
CA MET A 162 3.69 -15.50 13.91
C MET A 162 3.88 -15.22 15.41
N ILE A 163 4.89 -14.42 15.79
CA ILE A 163 5.26 -14.16 17.19
C ILE A 163 4.17 -13.44 18.02
N GLY A 164 3.34 -12.62 17.36
CA GLY A 164 2.30 -11.81 18.01
C GLY A 164 2.85 -10.97 19.19
N ALA A 165 2.18 -11.05 20.35
CA ALA A 165 2.60 -10.32 21.56
C ALA A 165 3.99 -10.72 22.08
N GLY A 166 4.51 -11.91 21.71
CA GLY A 166 5.86 -12.35 22.07
C GLY A 166 6.96 -11.45 21.54
N ILE A 167 6.66 -10.56 20.58
CA ILE A 167 7.59 -9.55 20.08
C ILE A 167 8.18 -8.69 21.22
N GLY A 168 7.44 -8.52 22.32
CA GLY A 168 7.88 -7.79 23.48
C GLY A 168 9.17 -8.30 24.12
N GLU A 169 9.49 -9.59 23.96
CA GLU A 169 10.72 -10.22 24.46
C GLU A 169 11.95 -9.86 23.62
N LEU A 170 11.75 -9.44 22.36
CA LEU A 170 12.82 -9.00 21.46
C LEU A 170 13.11 -7.51 21.56
N ILE A 171 12.25 -6.75 22.21
CA ILE A 171 12.43 -5.29 22.39
C ILE A 171 13.53 -5.03 23.41
N THR A 172 14.56 -4.31 22.96
CA THR A 172 15.67 -3.82 23.81
C THR A 172 15.54 -2.33 24.07
N ASP A 173 16.39 -1.76 24.94
CA ASP A 173 16.42 -0.33 25.23
C ASP A 173 16.83 0.53 24.02
N THR A 174 17.42 -0.07 22.99
CA THR A 174 17.80 0.60 21.74
C THR A 174 16.81 0.39 20.62
N THR A 175 15.73 -0.40 20.82
CA THR A 175 14.71 -0.65 19.81
C THR A 175 13.88 0.60 19.56
N GLN A 176 13.85 1.06 18.30
CA GLN A 176 13.17 2.31 17.89
C GLN A 176 12.01 2.04 16.94
N LEU A 177 12.05 0.91 16.22
CA LEU A 177 11.06 0.58 15.20
C LEU A 177 10.79 -0.93 15.15
N ILE A 178 9.52 -1.30 15.05
CA ILE A 178 9.09 -2.63 14.61
C ILE A 178 8.44 -2.47 13.24
N TRP A 179 8.98 -3.20 12.26
CA TRP A 179 8.40 -3.30 10.94
C TRP A 179 7.44 -4.48 10.88
N CYS A 180 6.25 -4.28 10.37
CA CYS A 180 5.28 -5.33 10.04
C CYS A 180 5.06 -5.37 8.53
N GLU A 181 4.76 -6.55 7.99
CA GLU A 181 4.26 -6.76 6.63
C GLU A 181 3.26 -7.91 6.68
N SER A 182 1.99 -7.61 6.47
CA SER A 182 0.90 -8.57 6.66
C SER A 182 -0.17 -8.40 5.58
N PRO A 183 -0.43 -9.45 4.78
CA PRO A 183 0.29 -10.73 4.69
C PRO A 183 1.75 -10.58 4.27
N GLY A 184 2.59 -11.51 4.71
CA GLY A 184 4.02 -11.54 4.37
C GLY A 184 4.26 -11.79 2.89
N SER A 185 5.38 -11.27 2.40
CA SER A 185 5.79 -11.44 1.00
C SER A 185 5.98 -12.92 0.67
N VAL A 186 5.41 -13.39 -0.43
CA VAL A 186 5.48 -14.74 -1.01
C VAL A 186 4.73 -15.81 -0.21
N THR A 187 5.01 -16.03 1.06
CA THR A 187 4.45 -17.13 1.87
C THR A 187 3.18 -16.76 2.64
N MET A 188 2.75 -15.51 2.54
CA MET A 188 1.43 -14.99 2.94
C MET A 188 1.08 -15.16 4.42
N GLU A 189 2.03 -15.27 5.34
CA GLU A 189 1.77 -15.29 6.78
C GLU A 189 1.04 -14.01 7.20
N VAL A 190 -0.07 -14.14 7.89
CA VAL A 190 -0.82 -12.98 8.41
C VAL A 190 -0.45 -12.78 9.87
N GLN A 191 0.15 -11.65 10.18
CA GLN A 191 0.61 -11.29 11.51
C GLN A 191 -0.55 -10.86 12.42
N ASP A 192 -0.42 -11.09 13.73
CA ASP A 192 -1.25 -10.45 14.75
C ASP A 192 -0.77 -9.01 14.98
N VAL A 193 -1.02 -8.15 14.00
CA VAL A 193 -0.56 -6.74 14.03
C VAL A 193 -1.04 -6.00 15.28
N PRO A 194 -2.32 -6.10 15.70
CA PRO A 194 -2.77 -5.43 16.93
C PRO A 194 -2.01 -5.87 18.19
N ALA A 195 -1.67 -7.17 18.30
CA ALA A 195 -0.90 -7.67 19.44
C ALA A 195 0.56 -7.17 19.41
N ILE A 196 1.16 -7.10 18.22
CA ILE A 196 2.51 -6.53 18.03
C ILE A 196 2.51 -5.05 18.41
N VAL A 197 1.53 -4.26 17.94
CA VAL A 197 1.40 -2.83 18.24
C VAL A 197 1.26 -2.60 19.75
N ALA A 198 0.38 -3.35 20.41
CA ALA A 198 0.19 -3.23 21.85
C ALA A 198 1.48 -3.51 22.64
N ALA A 199 2.23 -4.54 22.27
CA ALA A 199 3.51 -4.87 22.91
C ALA A 199 4.59 -3.81 22.64
N ALA A 200 4.66 -3.27 21.43
CA ALA A 200 5.58 -2.20 21.05
C ALA A 200 5.29 -0.89 21.82
N HIS A 201 4.04 -0.45 21.82
CA HIS A 201 3.63 0.78 22.49
C HIS A 201 3.81 0.73 24.02
N ALA A 202 3.64 -0.45 24.64
CA ALA A 202 3.97 -0.64 26.06
C ALA A 202 5.45 -0.35 26.40
N ARG A 203 6.32 -0.35 25.40
CA ARG A 203 7.77 -0.06 25.50
C ARG A 203 8.16 1.24 24.79
N GLY A 204 7.20 2.02 24.28
CA GLY A 204 7.44 3.28 23.58
C GLY A 204 8.09 3.13 22.22
N VAL A 205 7.92 1.98 21.55
CA VAL A 205 8.50 1.66 20.25
C VAL A 205 7.46 1.90 19.15
N LEU A 206 7.88 2.55 18.05
CA LEU A 206 7.01 2.80 16.88
C LEU A 206 6.80 1.53 16.06
N VAL A 207 5.61 1.44 15.44
CA VAL A 207 5.28 0.35 14.51
C VAL A 207 5.00 0.91 13.12
N ALA A 208 5.72 0.40 12.11
CA ALA A 208 5.44 0.64 10.71
C ALA A 208 4.89 -0.62 10.05
N LEU A 209 3.90 -0.47 9.19
CA LEU A 209 3.28 -1.56 8.43
C LEU A 209 3.44 -1.33 6.93
N ASP A 210 3.99 -2.30 6.22
CA ASP A 210 3.80 -2.39 4.77
C ASP A 210 2.38 -2.91 4.48
N ASN A 211 1.51 -1.99 4.11
CA ASN A 211 0.09 -2.23 3.83
C ASN A 211 -0.20 -2.35 2.33
N THR A 212 0.84 -2.61 1.52
CA THR A 212 0.73 -2.69 0.05
C THR A 212 -0.24 -3.77 -0.40
N TYR A 213 -0.23 -4.96 0.24
CA TYR A 213 -1.16 -6.04 -0.08
C TYR A 213 -2.62 -5.62 0.11
N ALA A 214 -2.90 -4.92 1.17
CA ALA A 214 -4.25 -4.49 1.52
C ALA A 214 -4.71 -3.24 0.75
N ALA A 215 -3.85 -2.65 -0.08
CA ALA A 215 -4.13 -1.42 -0.85
C ALA A 215 -4.66 -0.27 0.03
N GLY A 216 -4.33 -0.26 1.31
CA GLY A 216 -4.82 0.71 2.29
C GLY A 216 -6.30 0.60 2.65
N VAL A 217 -7.03 -0.41 2.15
CA VAL A 217 -8.49 -0.56 2.36
C VAL A 217 -8.92 -1.91 2.90
N LEU A 218 -8.16 -2.97 2.62
CA LEU A 218 -8.50 -4.31 3.11
C LEU A 218 -8.09 -4.52 4.56
N PHE A 219 -7.15 -3.73 5.07
CA PHE A 219 -6.72 -3.66 6.45
C PHE A 219 -6.62 -2.20 6.89
N ASP A 220 -7.32 -1.83 7.95
CA ASP A 220 -7.33 -0.47 8.50
C ASP A 220 -6.18 -0.30 9.52
N ALA A 221 -5.00 0.10 9.03
CA ALA A 221 -3.79 0.19 9.83
C ALA A 221 -3.95 1.11 11.06
N PHE A 222 -4.59 2.27 10.86
CA PHE A 222 -4.72 3.28 11.93
C PHE A 222 -5.82 2.95 12.94
N ALA A 223 -6.84 2.16 12.56
CA ALA A 223 -7.79 1.61 13.52
C ALA A 223 -7.17 0.55 14.44
N HIS A 224 -6.04 -0.03 14.04
CA HIS A 224 -5.22 -0.95 14.82
C HIS A 224 -3.98 -0.29 15.45
N ASP A 225 -4.01 1.04 15.60
CA ASP A 225 -2.97 1.85 16.26
C ASP A 225 -1.56 1.76 15.62
N VAL A 226 -1.44 1.35 14.37
CA VAL A 226 -0.18 1.43 13.62
C VAL A 226 0.25 2.91 13.51
N ASP A 227 1.53 3.21 13.69
CA ASP A 227 2.02 4.60 13.66
C ASP A 227 2.27 5.09 12.24
N ILE A 228 2.78 4.21 11.38
CA ILE A 228 3.17 4.52 10.02
C ILE A 228 2.69 3.38 9.10
N SER A 229 1.92 3.72 8.06
CA SER A 229 1.52 2.80 7.00
C SER A 229 2.24 3.15 5.71
N ILE A 230 2.87 2.19 5.05
CA ILE A 230 3.44 2.41 3.73
C ILE A 230 2.72 1.60 2.66
N GLN A 231 2.71 2.11 1.44
CA GLN A 231 2.30 1.37 0.27
C GLN A 231 3.25 1.58 -0.90
N ALA A 232 3.50 0.53 -1.66
CA ALA A 232 3.94 0.65 -3.04
C ALA A 232 2.73 0.99 -3.92
N LEU A 233 2.49 2.28 -4.20
CA LEU A 233 1.40 2.72 -5.08
C LEU A 233 1.54 2.15 -6.51
N THR A 234 2.72 1.68 -6.87
CA THR A 234 3.06 0.88 -8.06
C THR A 234 2.11 -0.31 -8.26
N LYS A 235 1.55 -0.86 -7.16
CA LYS A 235 0.70 -2.05 -7.17
C LYS A 235 -0.76 -1.67 -7.45
N TYR A 236 -1.68 -1.94 -6.54
CA TYR A 236 -3.13 -1.77 -6.78
C TYR A 236 -3.57 -0.35 -7.06
N VAL A 237 -2.92 0.65 -6.45
CA VAL A 237 -3.27 2.06 -6.67
C VAL A 237 -3.01 2.45 -8.13
N GLY A 238 -1.81 2.21 -8.65
CA GLY A 238 -1.50 2.36 -10.08
C GLY A 238 -2.33 1.38 -10.92
N GLY A 239 -2.16 0.09 -10.66
CA GLY A 239 -2.98 -0.99 -11.19
C GLY A 239 -2.77 -1.34 -12.67
N HIS A 240 -1.86 -0.64 -13.38
CA HIS A 240 -1.67 -0.79 -14.83
C HIS A 240 -0.22 -1.08 -15.23
N SER A 241 0.67 -1.33 -14.25
CA SER A 241 2.09 -1.67 -14.48
C SER A 241 2.89 -0.59 -15.23
N ASP A 242 2.52 0.67 -15.11
CA ASP A 242 3.01 1.81 -15.89
C ASP A 242 3.62 2.93 -15.05
N LEU A 243 3.69 2.77 -13.72
CA LEU A 243 4.28 3.76 -12.81
C LEU A 243 5.05 3.13 -11.66
N LEU A 244 5.96 3.91 -11.06
CA LEU A 244 6.67 3.59 -9.84
C LEU A 244 6.44 4.71 -8.83
N LEU A 245 5.64 4.45 -7.80
CA LEU A 245 5.39 5.37 -6.70
C LEU A 245 5.24 4.60 -5.39
N GLY A 246 5.46 5.31 -4.28
CA GLY A 246 5.15 4.85 -2.94
C GLY A 246 4.47 5.94 -2.13
N SER A 247 3.92 5.55 -1.00
CA SER A 247 3.38 6.46 0.01
C SER A 247 3.85 6.09 1.41
N VAL A 248 3.97 7.10 2.25
CA VAL A 248 4.17 6.97 3.70
C VAL A 248 3.06 7.77 4.36
N SER A 249 2.09 7.08 4.93
CA SER A 249 0.97 7.63 5.67
C SER A 249 1.25 7.58 7.17
N VAL A 250 0.90 8.63 7.90
CA VAL A 250 1.19 8.78 9.32
C VAL A 250 -0.07 9.02 10.13
N ARG A 251 -0.08 8.54 11.38
CA ARG A 251 -1.22 8.57 12.28
C ARG A 251 -1.51 9.95 12.88
N ASP A 252 -0.47 10.73 13.16
CA ASP A 252 -0.56 11.95 13.95
C ASP A 252 0.50 12.99 13.54
N ASP A 253 0.44 14.17 14.19
CA ASP A 253 1.37 15.27 13.96
C ASP A 253 2.81 14.94 14.41
N GLY A 254 2.99 14.10 15.43
CA GLY A 254 4.31 13.66 15.90
C GLY A 254 5.03 12.83 14.85
N SER A 255 4.35 11.84 14.28
CA SER A 255 4.85 11.03 13.18
C SER A 255 5.06 11.86 11.91
N TYR A 256 4.17 12.84 11.64
CA TYR A 256 4.34 13.79 10.53
C TYR A 256 5.61 14.63 10.68
N ALA A 257 5.85 15.19 11.87
CA ALA A 257 7.04 15.97 12.18
C ALA A 257 8.33 15.12 12.15
N THR A 258 8.23 13.81 12.35
CA THR A 258 9.37 12.88 12.27
C THR A 258 9.72 12.57 10.80
N ILE A 259 8.74 12.30 9.97
CA ILE A 259 8.94 11.87 8.56
C ILE A 259 9.27 13.06 7.64
N GLY A 260 8.57 14.18 7.77
CA GLY A 260 8.64 15.30 6.84
C GLY A 260 10.02 15.90 6.62
N PRO A 261 10.79 16.25 7.69
CA PRO A 261 12.14 16.77 7.52
C PRO A 261 13.09 15.82 6.79
N VAL A 262 12.97 14.51 7.02
CA VAL A 262 13.81 13.50 6.35
C VAL A 262 13.38 13.34 4.89
N HIS A 263 12.08 13.36 4.59
CA HIS A 263 11.57 13.39 3.22
C HIS A 263 12.14 14.59 2.44
N LYS A 264 12.13 15.78 3.03
CA LYS A 264 12.76 16.99 2.48
C LYS A 264 14.25 16.79 2.23
N GLN A 265 15.00 16.33 3.25
CA GLN A 265 16.46 16.20 3.20
C GLN A 265 16.94 15.16 2.19
N LEU A 266 16.18 14.07 2.00
CA LEU A 266 16.46 13.05 1.00
C LEU A 266 16.07 13.49 -0.43
N GLY A 267 15.34 14.59 -0.58
CA GLY A 267 14.92 15.08 -1.88
C GLY A 267 14.00 14.13 -2.63
N LEU A 268 13.07 13.47 -1.95
CA LEU A 268 12.20 12.43 -2.49
C LEU A 268 11.06 13.02 -3.36
N ALA A 269 11.42 13.90 -4.31
CA ALA A 269 10.48 14.44 -5.28
C ALA A 269 9.95 13.35 -6.22
N VAL A 270 8.70 13.52 -6.65
CA VAL A 270 8.02 12.62 -7.59
C VAL A 270 7.52 13.38 -8.81
N SER A 271 7.42 12.67 -9.93
CA SER A 271 6.83 13.23 -11.15
C SER A 271 5.33 13.49 -10.95
N PRO A 272 4.83 14.70 -11.25
CA PRO A 272 3.39 14.95 -11.25
C PRO A 272 2.64 14.15 -12.34
N ASP A 273 3.32 13.70 -13.38
CA ASP A 273 2.74 12.82 -14.41
C ASP A 273 2.44 11.44 -13.82
N ASP A 274 3.37 10.84 -13.06
CA ASP A 274 3.15 9.57 -12.36
C ASP A 274 2.06 9.72 -11.29
N CYS A 275 2.02 10.85 -10.57
CA CYS A 275 0.94 11.16 -9.64
C CYS A 275 -0.42 11.23 -10.34
N SER A 276 -0.48 11.80 -11.56
CA SER A 276 -1.70 11.86 -12.37
C SER A 276 -2.18 10.46 -12.80
N LEU A 277 -1.26 9.57 -13.18
CA LEU A 277 -1.58 8.16 -13.48
C LEU A 277 -2.09 7.43 -12.22
N ALA A 278 -1.46 7.63 -11.07
CA ALA A 278 -1.92 7.07 -9.80
C ALA A 278 -3.31 7.58 -9.41
N LEU A 279 -3.59 8.88 -9.57
CA LEU A 279 -4.91 9.47 -9.36
C LEU A 279 -5.97 8.85 -10.27
N ARG A 280 -5.61 8.54 -11.54
CA ARG A 280 -6.49 7.84 -12.47
C ARG A 280 -6.74 6.39 -12.03
N GLY A 281 -5.69 5.69 -11.59
CA GLY A 281 -5.77 4.32 -11.06
C GLY A 281 -6.70 4.21 -9.84
N LEU A 282 -6.64 5.18 -8.93
CA LEU A 282 -7.50 5.25 -7.74
C LEU A 282 -8.99 5.24 -8.09
N GLN A 283 -9.40 5.86 -9.21
CA GLN A 283 -10.80 5.95 -9.59
C GLN A 283 -11.44 4.57 -9.86
N THR A 284 -10.63 3.57 -10.23
CA THR A 284 -11.09 2.21 -10.51
C THR A 284 -10.62 1.19 -9.46
N LEU A 285 -9.99 1.64 -8.38
CA LEU A 285 -9.42 0.75 -7.36
C LEU A 285 -10.48 -0.21 -6.79
N ALA A 286 -11.66 0.28 -6.43
CA ALA A 286 -12.71 -0.52 -5.82
C ALA A 286 -13.17 -1.67 -6.74
N VAL A 287 -13.56 -1.34 -7.98
CA VAL A 287 -14.06 -2.34 -8.93
C VAL A 287 -12.96 -3.34 -9.34
N ARG A 288 -11.70 -2.88 -9.41
CA ARG A 288 -10.57 -3.79 -9.67
C ARG A 288 -10.33 -4.75 -8.52
N LEU A 289 -10.30 -4.27 -7.27
CA LEU A 289 -10.11 -5.12 -6.10
C LEU A 289 -11.22 -6.17 -5.96
N GLU A 290 -12.49 -5.79 -6.17
CA GLU A 290 -13.62 -6.72 -6.13
C GLU A 290 -13.48 -7.83 -7.18
N GLN A 291 -13.14 -7.47 -8.42
CA GLN A 291 -12.96 -8.45 -9.51
C GLN A 291 -11.72 -9.32 -9.26
N LEU A 292 -10.59 -8.70 -8.88
CA LEU A 292 -9.35 -9.40 -8.59
C LEU A 292 -9.53 -10.42 -7.46
N GLN A 293 -10.18 -10.05 -6.36
CA GLN A 293 -10.50 -10.97 -5.27
C GLN A 293 -11.35 -12.15 -5.75
N SER A 294 -12.43 -11.88 -6.51
CA SER A 294 -13.32 -12.91 -7.02
C SER A 294 -12.59 -13.91 -7.90
N SER A 295 -11.85 -13.41 -8.91
CA SER A 295 -11.07 -14.25 -9.83
C SER A 295 -9.99 -15.04 -9.10
N THR A 296 -9.29 -14.41 -8.15
CA THR A 296 -8.23 -15.05 -7.36
C THR A 296 -8.75 -16.23 -6.55
N LEU A 297 -9.90 -16.06 -5.90
CA LEU A 297 -10.51 -17.14 -5.12
C LEU A 297 -10.96 -18.32 -5.97
N ILE A 298 -11.41 -18.09 -7.22
CA ILE A 298 -11.74 -19.16 -8.17
C ILE A 298 -10.48 -19.96 -8.50
N VAL A 299 -9.43 -19.28 -8.95
CA VAL A 299 -8.16 -19.92 -9.33
C VAL A 299 -7.49 -20.63 -8.13
N ALA A 300 -7.44 -19.99 -6.97
CA ALA A 300 -6.82 -20.56 -5.77
C ALA A 300 -7.57 -21.82 -5.28
N LYS A 301 -8.92 -21.81 -5.30
CA LYS A 301 -9.74 -22.99 -4.96
C LYS A 301 -9.53 -24.14 -5.94
N TRP A 302 -9.44 -23.83 -7.22
CA TRP A 302 -9.15 -24.85 -8.24
C TRP A 302 -7.76 -25.46 -8.03
N LEU A 303 -6.73 -24.64 -7.82
CA LEU A 303 -5.36 -25.11 -7.52
C LEU A 303 -5.31 -26.02 -6.29
N ALA A 304 -6.01 -25.65 -5.22
CA ALA A 304 -6.04 -26.45 -3.98
C ALA A 304 -6.63 -27.88 -4.17
N GLN A 305 -7.34 -28.12 -5.27
CA GLN A 305 -7.90 -29.42 -5.60
C GLN A 305 -6.98 -30.27 -6.51
N GLN A 306 -5.87 -29.70 -6.99
CA GLN A 306 -5.01 -30.40 -7.94
C GLN A 306 -4.11 -31.41 -7.22
N PRO A 307 -4.00 -32.67 -7.72
CA PRO A 307 -3.22 -33.73 -7.07
C PRO A 307 -1.74 -33.40 -6.92
N CYS A 308 -1.17 -32.57 -7.78
CA CYS A 308 0.24 -32.15 -7.76
C CYS A 308 0.54 -31.02 -6.78
N ILE A 309 -0.48 -30.37 -6.21
CA ILE A 309 -0.32 -29.25 -5.28
C ILE A 309 -0.30 -29.76 -3.84
N GLU A 310 0.67 -29.31 -3.06
CA GLU A 310 0.81 -29.58 -1.64
C GLU A 310 0.01 -28.58 -0.80
N THR A 311 0.22 -27.29 -1.05
CA THR A 311 -0.42 -26.21 -0.28
C THR A 311 -0.63 -24.99 -1.15
N VAL A 312 -1.74 -24.28 -0.90
CA VAL A 312 -2.00 -22.94 -1.42
C VAL A 312 -1.89 -21.96 -0.26
N PHE A 313 -0.96 -21.01 -0.38
CA PHE A 313 -0.74 -19.91 0.55
C PHE A 313 -1.60 -18.72 0.13
N HIS A 314 -2.81 -18.69 0.62
CA HIS A 314 -3.75 -17.59 0.38
C HIS A 314 -4.45 -17.24 1.71
N PRO A 315 -4.47 -15.96 2.13
CA PRO A 315 -4.94 -15.57 3.47
C PRO A 315 -6.36 -16.06 3.81
N ALA A 316 -7.25 -16.14 2.82
CA ALA A 316 -8.61 -16.63 3.01
C ALA A 316 -8.72 -18.15 3.25
N PHE A 317 -7.64 -18.92 3.14
CA PHE A 317 -7.65 -20.36 3.34
C PHE A 317 -7.19 -20.73 4.75
N PRO A 318 -7.88 -21.67 5.44
CA PRO A 318 -7.51 -22.11 6.79
C PRO A 318 -6.09 -22.67 6.91
N SER A 319 -5.52 -23.15 5.79
CA SER A 319 -4.13 -23.64 5.72
C SER A 319 -3.07 -22.53 5.73
N CYS A 320 -3.47 -21.27 5.49
CA CYS A 320 -2.55 -20.15 5.50
C CYS A 320 -2.18 -19.77 6.94
N PRO A 321 -0.89 -19.62 7.28
CA PRO A 321 -0.49 -19.18 8.61
C PRO A 321 -1.12 -17.83 8.95
N GLY A 322 -1.75 -17.74 10.12
CA GLY A 322 -2.44 -16.51 10.54
C GLY A 322 -3.82 -16.26 9.92
N HIS A 323 -4.44 -17.27 9.26
CA HIS A 323 -5.79 -17.15 8.70
C HIS A 323 -6.81 -16.57 9.70
N LEU A 324 -6.70 -16.91 11.00
CA LEU A 324 -7.60 -16.37 12.03
C LEU A 324 -7.45 -14.86 12.21
N TYR A 325 -6.23 -14.34 12.07
CA TYR A 325 -5.97 -12.90 12.11
C TYR A 325 -6.50 -12.21 10.85
N TRP A 326 -6.31 -12.84 9.67
CA TRP A 326 -6.93 -12.34 8.45
C TRP A 326 -8.46 -12.25 8.59
N LYS A 327 -9.11 -13.29 9.11
CA LYS A 327 -10.57 -13.31 9.31
C LYS A 327 -11.05 -12.26 10.30
N ARG A 328 -10.25 -11.93 11.32
CA ARG A 328 -10.56 -10.92 12.33
C ARG A 328 -10.40 -9.49 11.81
N ASP A 329 -9.31 -9.23 11.07
CA ASP A 329 -8.81 -7.87 10.84
C ASP A 329 -8.98 -7.39 9.40
N PHE A 330 -9.12 -8.31 8.44
CA PHE A 330 -9.20 -7.96 7.02
C PHE A 330 -10.63 -8.01 6.51
N THR A 331 -10.96 -7.08 5.60
CA THR A 331 -12.27 -7.03 4.94
C THR A 331 -12.34 -7.85 3.66
N GLY A 332 -11.21 -8.38 3.19
CA GLY A 332 -11.10 -9.15 1.96
C GLY A 332 -9.68 -9.62 1.69
N SER A 333 -9.45 -10.12 0.49
CA SER A 333 -8.14 -10.54 -0.02
C SER A 333 -7.82 -9.90 -1.36
N ALA A 334 -6.53 -9.85 -1.67
CA ALA A 334 -6.03 -9.26 -2.92
C ALA A 334 -5.72 -10.33 -3.97
N SER A 335 -5.00 -9.96 -5.04
CA SER A 335 -4.79 -10.80 -6.22
C SER A 335 -3.53 -11.65 -6.21
N VAL A 336 -2.63 -11.42 -5.25
CA VAL A 336 -1.36 -12.15 -5.16
C VAL A 336 -1.44 -13.23 -4.10
N PHE A 337 -1.00 -14.43 -4.47
CA PHE A 337 -0.88 -15.57 -3.57
C PHE A 337 0.19 -16.53 -4.09
N SER A 338 0.53 -17.55 -3.30
CA SER A 338 1.49 -18.58 -3.71
C SER A 338 0.92 -19.97 -3.55
N PHE A 339 1.53 -20.93 -4.24
CA PHE A 339 1.28 -22.34 -4.03
C PHE A 339 2.57 -23.14 -4.11
N LEU A 340 2.58 -24.28 -3.46
CA LEU A 340 3.70 -25.19 -3.40
C LEU A 340 3.34 -26.51 -4.12
N PHE A 341 4.17 -26.92 -5.06
CA PHE A 341 4.07 -28.26 -5.63
C PHE A 341 4.54 -29.32 -4.63
N LYS A 342 4.00 -30.54 -4.74
CA LYS A 342 4.42 -31.69 -3.93
C LYS A 342 5.88 -32.07 -4.16
N ASP A 343 6.47 -32.78 -3.21
CA ASP A 343 7.88 -33.17 -3.20
C ASP A 343 8.32 -34.04 -4.38
N ASN A 344 7.39 -34.76 -5.00
CA ASN A 344 7.67 -35.58 -6.18
C ASN A 344 7.75 -34.74 -7.48
N ILE A 345 7.51 -33.44 -7.44
CA ILE A 345 7.66 -32.52 -8.57
C ILE A 345 9.03 -31.83 -8.46
N SER A 346 9.87 -32.04 -9.45
CA SER A 346 11.20 -31.44 -9.50
C SER A 346 11.17 -29.97 -9.91
N ALA A 347 12.22 -29.21 -9.55
CA ALA A 347 12.38 -27.81 -9.98
C ALA A 347 12.39 -27.67 -11.52
N GLN A 348 12.90 -28.67 -12.25
CA GLN A 348 12.87 -28.67 -13.73
C GLN A 348 11.45 -28.79 -14.25
N GLN A 349 10.60 -29.64 -13.67
CA GLN A 349 9.19 -29.75 -14.03
C GLN A 349 8.43 -28.44 -13.71
N VAL A 350 8.73 -27.77 -12.58
CA VAL A 350 8.16 -26.45 -12.29
C VAL A 350 8.57 -25.41 -13.33
N THR A 351 9.82 -25.47 -13.82
CA THR A 351 10.25 -24.62 -14.94
C THR A 351 9.44 -24.93 -16.20
N GLY A 352 9.28 -26.22 -16.54
CA GLY A 352 8.45 -26.65 -17.69
C GLY A 352 6.99 -26.20 -17.56
N PHE A 353 6.41 -26.28 -16.36
CA PHE A 353 5.08 -25.75 -16.08
C PHE A 353 5.00 -24.25 -16.35
N LEU A 354 5.94 -23.46 -15.86
CA LEU A 354 5.95 -22.01 -16.05
C LEU A 354 6.12 -21.62 -17.53
N GLU A 355 6.98 -22.33 -18.26
CA GLU A 355 7.23 -22.08 -19.69
C GLU A 355 6.06 -22.51 -20.58
N ALA A 356 5.19 -23.40 -20.09
CA ALA A 356 3.99 -23.84 -20.80
C ALA A 356 2.80 -22.88 -20.64
N LEU A 357 2.87 -21.91 -19.73
CA LEU A 357 1.83 -20.90 -19.53
C LEU A 357 1.73 -19.96 -20.75
N VAL A 358 0.52 -19.66 -21.17
CA VAL A 358 0.23 -18.81 -22.34
C VAL A 358 -0.46 -17.51 -21.92
N VAL A 359 -1.45 -17.58 -21.05
CA VAL A 359 -2.20 -16.40 -20.55
C VAL A 359 -1.38 -15.74 -19.46
N PHE A 360 -0.95 -16.49 -18.44
CA PHE A 360 -0.01 -15.97 -17.44
C PHE A 360 1.32 -15.59 -18.10
N LYS A 361 1.83 -14.42 -17.75
CA LYS A 361 3.16 -13.98 -18.19
C LYS A 361 4.20 -14.22 -17.10
N LEU A 362 5.43 -14.55 -17.48
CA LEU A 362 6.53 -14.67 -16.54
C LEU A 362 6.99 -13.27 -16.14
N GLY A 363 6.89 -12.94 -14.89
CA GLY A 363 7.26 -11.60 -14.42
C GLY A 363 7.25 -11.46 -12.91
N LEU A 364 8.05 -10.51 -12.45
CA LEU A 364 8.08 -10.07 -11.07
C LEU A 364 6.93 -9.09 -10.79
N SER A 365 6.70 -8.53 -9.69
CA SER A 365 5.61 -7.60 -9.38
C SER A 365 4.23 -8.28 -9.32
N TRP A 366 3.19 -7.48 -9.10
CA TRP A 366 1.80 -7.90 -8.94
C TRP A 366 0.88 -6.67 -8.81
N GLY A 367 -0.44 -6.89 -8.69
CA GLY A 367 -1.43 -5.83 -8.46
C GLY A 367 -1.86 -5.08 -9.71
N GLY A 368 -1.36 -5.48 -10.90
CA GLY A 368 -1.79 -4.97 -12.19
C GLY A 368 -2.94 -5.78 -12.80
N VAL A 369 -3.34 -5.38 -13.99
CA VAL A 369 -4.46 -5.99 -14.75
C VAL A 369 -4.08 -7.29 -15.45
N THR A 370 -2.79 -7.63 -15.54
CA THR A 370 -2.25 -8.81 -16.21
C THR A 370 -1.84 -9.88 -15.22
N SER A 371 -2.22 -11.13 -15.47
CA SER A 371 -1.82 -12.28 -14.68
C SER A 371 -0.35 -12.62 -14.87
N LEU A 372 0.36 -12.82 -13.73
CA LEU A 372 1.79 -13.11 -13.70
C LEU A 372 2.07 -14.37 -12.90
N ALA A 373 3.11 -15.10 -13.29
CA ALA A 373 3.63 -16.24 -12.58
C ALA A 373 5.15 -16.12 -12.40
N VAL A 374 5.67 -16.55 -11.24
CA VAL A 374 7.12 -16.61 -10.98
C VAL A 374 7.42 -17.66 -9.94
N VAL A 375 8.51 -18.43 -10.14
CA VAL A 375 9.04 -19.37 -9.13
C VAL A 375 9.99 -18.65 -8.17
N TYR A 376 9.97 -19.06 -6.91
CA TYR A 376 10.95 -18.66 -5.92
C TYR A 376 11.82 -19.88 -5.59
N PRO A 377 13.03 -20.00 -6.21
CA PRO A 377 13.89 -21.17 -6.06
C PRO A 377 14.47 -21.28 -4.64
N ALA A 378 14.72 -20.14 -4.01
CA ALA A 378 15.11 -20.07 -2.61
C ALA A 378 14.50 -18.80 -1.99
N LEU A 379 14.06 -18.91 -0.75
CA LEU A 379 13.76 -17.78 0.10
C LEU A 379 14.81 -17.78 1.20
N ASP A 380 15.53 -16.67 1.36
CA ASP A 380 16.46 -16.49 2.47
C ASP A 380 15.67 -16.25 3.77
N ARG A 381 15.10 -17.35 4.26
CA ARG A 381 14.31 -17.39 5.49
C ARG A 381 14.77 -18.57 6.31
N SER A 382 14.96 -18.38 7.59
CA SER A 382 15.48 -19.38 8.50
C SER A 382 14.74 -20.75 8.34
N GLY A 383 15.42 -21.72 7.72
CA GLY A 383 14.98 -23.11 7.67
C GLY A 383 13.91 -23.48 6.64
N GLN A 384 13.48 -22.56 5.75
CA GLN A 384 12.50 -22.86 4.70
C GLN A 384 13.16 -22.95 3.33
N ASP A 385 13.47 -24.17 2.90
CA ASP A 385 13.85 -24.49 1.53
C ASP A 385 12.68 -25.17 0.81
N PHE A 386 12.16 -24.54 -0.21
CA PHE A 386 11.06 -25.06 -1.03
C PHE A 386 11.56 -25.83 -2.27
N GLY A 387 12.86 -25.98 -2.45
CA GLY A 387 13.48 -26.75 -3.53
C GLY A 387 13.07 -26.32 -4.94
N GLY A 388 12.78 -25.02 -5.15
CA GLY A 388 12.32 -24.51 -6.45
C GLY A 388 10.89 -24.90 -6.80
N ARG A 389 10.06 -25.29 -5.82
CA ARG A 389 8.67 -25.73 -6.01
C ARG A 389 7.62 -24.68 -5.64
N LEU A 390 8.04 -23.55 -5.08
CA LEU A 390 7.15 -22.48 -4.66
C LEU A 390 6.91 -21.50 -5.82
N VAL A 391 5.66 -21.39 -6.25
CA VAL A 391 5.23 -20.49 -7.33
C VAL A 391 4.31 -19.44 -6.76
N ARG A 392 4.59 -18.17 -7.08
CA ARG A 392 3.69 -17.06 -6.80
C ARG A 392 2.92 -16.67 -8.06
N LEU A 393 1.62 -16.50 -7.93
CA LEU A 393 0.74 -15.95 -8.93
C LEU A 393 0.28 -14.56 -8.53
N ASN A 394 0.14 -13.70 -9.52
CA ASN A 394 -0.73 -12.54 -9.50
C ASN A 394 -1.86 -12.79 -10.48
N ILE A 395 -3.08 -12.62 -10.03
CA ILE A 395 -4.26 -12.73 -10.88
C ILE A 395 -4.61 -11.33 -11.40
N GLY A 396 -4.77 -11.22 -12.71
CA GLY A 396 -5.20 -10.02 -13.41
C GLY A 396 -6.70 -9.95 -13.60
N LEU A 397 -7.10 -9.26 -14.66
CA LEU A 397 -8.52 -9.07 -15.03
C LEU A 397 -8.96 -9.96 -16.18
N GLU A 398 -8.15 -10.94 -16.58
CA GLU A 398 -8.52 -11.97 -17.56
C GLU A 398 -9.69 -12.82 -17.03
N ALA A 399 -10.43 -13.47 -17.93
CA ALA A 399 -11.51 -14.36 -17.55
C ALA A 399 -10.98 -15.50 -16.65
N PRO A 400 -11.58 -15.77 -15.48
CA PRO A 400 -11.10 -16.81 -14.57
C PRO A 400 -11.03 -18.21 -15.20
N ASP A 401 -11.96 -18.54 -16.10
CA ASP A 401 -11.98 -19.83 -16.80
C ASP A 401 -10.76 -19.99 -17.71
N ASP A 402 -10.36 -18.93 -18.44
CA ASP A 402 -9.16 -18.94 -19.27
C ASP A 402 -7.89 -19.12 -18.42
N LEU A 403 -7.85 -18.52 -17.23
CA LEU A 403 -6.73 -18.67 -16.28
C LEU A 403 -6.64 -20.12 -15.75
N VAL A 404 -7.78 -20.72 -15.43
CA VAL A 404 -7.85 -22.12 -14.98
C VAL A 404 -7.43 -23.07 -16.10
N ASP A 405 -7.93 -22.86 -17.33
CA ASP A 405 -7.56 -23.67 -18.49
C ASP A 405 -6.06 -23.57 -18.81
N ASP A 406 -5.47 -22.38 -18.70
CA ASP A 406 -4.03 -22.16 -18.91
C ASP A 406 -3.20 -22.93 -17.87
N LEU A 407 -3.56 -22.84 -16.59
CA LEU A 407 -2.91 -23.60 -15.52
C LEU A 407 -3.08 -25.10 -15.71
N GLN A 408 -4.27 -25.58 -16.09
CA GLN A 408 -4.53 -26.99 -16.35
C GLN A 408 -3.68 -27.54 -17.50
N ASN A 409 -3.62 -26.79 -18.61
CA ASN A 409 -2.79 -27.15 -19.75
C ASN A 409 -1.30 -27.17 -19.40
N ALA A 410 -0.84 -26.19 -18.62
CA ALA A 410 0.55 -26.13 -18.15
C ALA A 410 0.90 -27.30 -17.20
N ILE A 411 -0.01 -27.74 -16.33
CA ILE A 411 0.17 -28.94 -15.50
C ILE A 411 0.26 -30.19 -16.39
N LEU A 412 -0.63 -30.35 -17.36
CA LEU A 412 -0.68 -31.53 -18.22
C LEU A 412 0.53 -31.66 -19.16
N THR A 413 1.11 -30.56 -19.59
CA THR A 413 2.18 -30.52 -20.59
C THR A 413 3.56 -30.26 -19.98
N GLY A 414 3.65 -29.35 -19.01
CA GLY A 414 4.90 -28.88 -18.44
C GLY A 414 5.47 -29.74 -17.29
N LEU A 415 4.62 -30.51 -16.58
CA LEU A 415 5.09 -31.41 -15.51
C LEU A 415 5.53 -32.83 -16.01
N LYS A 416 5.62 -33.02 -17.32
CA LYS A 416 6.03 -34.32 -17.91
C LYS A 416 7.50 -34.63 -17.71
#